data_737208478ebe1636566fcfa0379cd482
#
_entry.id   737208478ebe1636566fcfa0379cd482
#
_cell.length_a   1.000
_cell.length_b   1.000
_cell.length_c   1.000
_cell.angle_alpha   90.00
_cell.angle_beta   90.00
_cell.angle_gamma   90.00
#
_symmetry.space_group_name_H-M   'P 1'
#
loop_
_entity.id
_entity.type
_entity.pdbx_description
1 polymer ?
#
loop_
_entity_poly.entity_id
_entity_poly.type
_entity_poly.pdbx_seq_one_letter_code
_entity_poly.pdbx_strand_id
1 'polypeptide(L)'
;DRAVPLTAGDIIILTHGDAHLMGNGPPVTPVDTSLQMRQIRSEGRMLSQLAGGGEVTKLICGYLTCDAQLCRVVLAGLPAMLKVNIRDTPSGQWLENTLRYSVDHAEASGPGGAAVIAKLSEALFVETLRRYIAQLPHTQTGWLAGVRDPDVGKALALLHQQPARPWTIAALAAEVGVSRSVLAER
;
A
#
# COMPACT_ATOMS: atom_id res chain seq x y z
N ASP A 1 14.35 11.06 13.14
CA ASP A 1 12.97 11.45 12.81
C ASP A 1 13.01 12.44 11.64
N ARG A 2 12.43 12.05 10.51
CA ARG A 2 12.39 12.89 9.30
C ARG A 2 10.94 13.27 9.01
N ALA A 3 10.63 14.56 8.96
CA ALA A 3 9.33 15.04 8.49
C ALA A 3 9.19 14.80 6.98
N VAL A 4 8.05 14.25 6.58
CA VAL A 4 7.71 14.02 5.17
C VAL A 4 6.51 14.88 4.83
N PRO A 5 6.66 15.86 3.94
CA PRO A 5 5.55 16.71 3.53
C PRO A 5 4.51 15.90 2.73
N LEU A 6 3.25 16.17 3.00
CA LEU A 6 2.12 15.54 2.32
C LEU A 6 1.31 16.57 1.57
N THR A 7 0.82 16.17 0.42
CA THR A 7 -0.07 16.96 -0.43
C THR A 7 -1.34 16.16 -0.74
N ALA A 8 -2.38 16.86 -1.18
CA ALA A 8 -3.62 16.20 -1.55
C ALA A 8 -3.39 15.18 -2.68
N GLY A 9 -3.93 13.98 -2.51
CA GLY A 9 -3.69 12.83 -3.40
C GLY A 9 -2.51 11.94 -3.00
N ASP A 10 -1.74 12.33 -1.98
CA ASP A 10 -0.72 11.45 -1.43
C ASP A 10 -1.36 10.29 -0.65
N ILE A 11 -0.89 9.10 -0.95
CA ILE A 11 -1.16 7.89 -0.19
C ILE A 11 0.10 7.52 0.58
N ILE A 12 -0.06 7.30 1.88
CA ILE A 12 1.01 6.80 2.75
C ILE A 12 0.61 5.42 3.25
N ILE A 13 1.53 4.49 3.19
CA ILE A 13 1.37 3.17 3.80
C ILE A 13 2.52 2.95 4.76
N LEU A 14 2.19 2.71 6.02
CA LEU A 14 3.12 2.31 7.08
C LEU A 14 3.12 0.79 7.13
N THR A 15 4.09 0.19 6.47
CA THR A 15 4.11 -1.24 6.16
C THR A 15 4.32 -2.14 7.37
N HIS A 16 4.93 -1.61 8.43
CA HIS A 16 5.21 -2.36 9.66
C HIS A 16 4.32 -1.91 10.84
N GLY A 17 3.39 -0.96 10.61
CA GLY A 17 2.52 -0.45 11.66
C GLY A 17 3.22 0.41 12.71
N ASP A 18 4.35 1.02 12.33
CA ASP A 18 5.16 1.83 13.24
C ASP A 18 4.39 3.05 13.77
N ALA A 19 4.69 3.42 15.01
CA ALA A 19 4.17 4.64 15.61
C ALA A 19 4.64 5.87 14.82
N HIS A 20 3.71 6.79 14.56
CA HIS A 20 3.98 7.97 13.76
C HIS A 20 3.20 9.19 14.26
N LEU A 21 3.68 10.36 13.88
CA LEU A 21 3.01 11.63 14.15
C LEU A 21 2.53 12.23 12.83
N MET A 22 1.33 12.80 12.85
CA MET A 22 0.77 13.55 11.72
C MET A 22 0.30 14.92 12.22
N GLY A 23 0.52 15.95 11.42
CA GLY A 23 0.09 17.30 11.77
C GLY A 23 0.35 18.30 10.65
N ASN A 24 -0.33 19.44 10.70
CA ASN A 24 -0.08 20.60 9.87
C ASN A 24 0.30 21.78 10.78
N GLY A 25 1.41 22.45 10.49
CA GLY A 25 1.86 23.62 11.25
C GLY A 25 3.00 23.39 12.24
N PRO A 26 3.22 24.33 13.16
CA PRO A 26 4.33 24.24 14.12
C PRO A 26 4.14 23.05 15.07
N PRO A 27 5.24 22.55 15.65
CA PRO A 27 5.18 21.44 16.60
C PRO A 27 4.29 21.80 17.79
N VAL A 28 3.26 20.99 18.01
CA VAL A 28 2.39 21.05 19.18
C VAL A 28 2.51 19.74 19.95
N THR A 29 2.05 19.71 21.20
CA THR A 29 2.00 18.46 21.96
C THR A 29 1.10 17.46 21.23
N PRO A 30 1.62 16.28 20.85
CA PRO A 30 0.83 15.29 20.13
C PRO A 30 -0.37 14.82 20.98
N VAL A 31 -1.50 14.64 20.34
CA VAL A 31 -2.67 14.00 20.93
C VAL A 31 -2.57 12.50 20.69
N ASP A 32 -2.67 11.70 21.76
CA ASP A 32 -2.73 10.25 21.63
C ASP A 32 -4.09 9.82 21.07
N THR A 33 -4.06 9.32 19.84
CA THR A 33 -5.26 8.85 19.14
C THR A 33 -5.55 7.36 19.32
N SER A 34 -4.83 6.66 20.19
CA SER A 34 -4.96 5.20 20.39
C SER A 34 -6.36 4.78 20.85
N LEU A 35 -7.02 5.60 21.66
CA LEU A 35 -8.39 5.34 22.12
C LEU A 35 -9.39 5.53 20.99
N GLN A 36 -9.28 6.62 20.21
CA GLN A 36 -10.14 6.87 19.07
C GLN A 36 -9.98 5.78 18.01
N MET A 37 -8.75 5.33 17.75
CA MET A 37 -8.49 4.25 16.80
C MET A 37 -9.07 2.91 17.26
N ARG A 38 -9.09 2.64 18.58
CA ARG A 38 -9.77 1.45 19.13
C ARG A 38 -11.29 1.54 18.95
N GLN A 39 -11.88 2.70 19.20
CA GLN A 39 -13.30 2.92 19.00
C GLN A 39 -13.70 2.80 17.53
N ILE A 40 -12.93 3.39 16.62
CA ILE A 40 -13.15 3.26 15.18
C ILE A 40 -13.13 1.77 14.76
N ARG A 41 -12.20 0.99 15.29
CA ARG A 41 -12.13 -0.46 15.02
C ARG A 41 -13.33 -1.25 15.56
N SER A 42 -13.79 -0.93 16.77
CA SER A 42 -14.89 -1.68 17.42
C SER A 42 -16.27 -1.27 16.89
N GLU A 43 -16.46 0.00 16.57
CA GLU A 43 -17.75 0.57 16.18
C GLU A 43 -17.93 0.72 14.67
N GLY A 44 -16.86 0.48 13.88
CA GLY A 44 -16.87 0.69 12.42
C GLY A 44 -17.06 2.15 12.02
N ARG A 45 -16.87 3.10 12.94
CA ARG A 45 -16.98 4.53 12.66
C ARG A 45 -15.79 5.00 11.85
N MET A 46 -16.08 5.72 10.79
CA MET A 46 -15.08 6.18 9.83
C MET A 46 -14.72 7.65 9.93
N LEU A 47 -15.46 8.42 10.71
CA LEU A 47 -15.23 9.84 10.89
C LEU A 47 -14.87 10.15 12.34
N SER A 48 -13.68 10.69 12.55
CA SER A 48 -13.24 11.28 13.81
C SER A 48 -12.73 12.67 13.53
N GLN A 49 -13.19 13.65 14.29
CA GLN A 49 -12.72 15.01 14.19
C GLN A 49 -11.87 15.33 15.42
N LEU A 50 -10.59 15.65 15.17
CA LEU A 50 -9.68 16.16 16.19
C LEU A 50 -9.67 17.68 16.10
N ALA A 51 -10.13 18.35 17.14
CA ALA A 51 -10.21 19.81 17.17
C ALA A 51 -8.89 20.41 17.69
N GLY A 52 -8.30 21.29 16.92
CA GLY A 52 -7.08 22.04 17.30
C GLY A 52 -7.17 23.54 16.98
N GLY A 53 -8.29 24.01 16.43
CA GLY A 53 -8.54 25.43 16.11
C GLY A 53 -7.78 26.00 14.92
N GLY A 54 -7.09 25.14 14.13
CA GLY A 54 -6.37 25.51 12.92
C GLY A 54 -7.12 25.20 11.62
N GLU A 55 -6.40 25.24 10.51
CA GLU A 55 -6.92 24.84 9.21
C GLU A 55 -7.29 23.36 9.19
N VAL A 56 -8.45 23.03 8.63
CA VAL A 56 -8.97 21.67 8.59
C VAL A 56 -8.29 20.86 7.49
N THR A 57 -7.67 19.75 7.86
CA THR A 57 -7.13 18.75 6.94
C THR A 57 -7.98 17.49 6.98
N LYS A 58 -8.50 17.04 5.84
CA LYS A 58 -9.22 15.77 5.72
C LYS A 58 -8.25 14.63 5.38
N LEU A 59 -8.29 13.58 6.18
CA LEU A 59 -7.53 12.36 5.98
C LEU A 59 -8.51 11.18 5.97
N ILE A 60 -8.27 10.21 5.09
CA ILE A 60 -8.93 8.90 5.13
C ILE A 60 -7.88 7.92 5.66
N CYS A 61 -8.15 7.38 6.83
CA CYS A 61 -7.27 6.40 7.47
C CYS A 61 -7.93 5.02 7.44
N GLY A 62 -7.15 4.01 7.11
CA GLY A 62 -7.56 2.62 7.13
C GLY A 62 -6.42 1.73 7.63
N TYR A 63 -6.73 0.49 7.89
CA TYR A 63 -5.75 -0.54 8.17
C TYR A 63 -6.08 -1.80 7.38
N LEU A 64 -5.04 -2.48 6.94
CA LEU A 64 -5.13 -3.76 6.27
C LEU A 64 -4.48 -4.81 7.15
N THR A 65 -5.12 -5.95 7.28
CA THR A 65 -4.54 -7.11 7.96
C THR A 65 -4.20 -8.16 6.93
N CYS A 66 -3.05 -8.80 7.10
CA CYS A 66 -2.66 -9.92 6.27
C CYS A 66 -2.16 -11.07 7.14
N ASP A 67 -2.16 -12.28 6.60
CA ASP A 67 -1.51 -13.40 7.25
C ASP A 67 -0.01 -13.14 7.38
N ALA A 68 0.50 -13.16 8.62
CA ALA A 68 1.88 -12.81 8.92
C ALA A 68 2.90 -13.75 8.25
N GLN A 69 2.55 -15.01 8.00
CA GLN A 69 3.45 -15.96 7.34
C GLN A 69 3.50 -15.72 5.83
N LEU A 70 2.34 -15.50 5.20
CA LEU A 70 2.24 -15.25 3.76
C LEU A 70 2.83 -13.90 3.37
N CYS A 71 2.59 -12.88 4.17
CA CYS A 71 3.03 -11.52 3.85
C CYS A 71 4.45 -11.20 4.31
N ARG A 72 5.09 -12.05 5.13
CA ARG A 72 6.41 -11.76 5.69
C ARG A 72 7.47 -11.43 4.64
N VAL A 73 7.53 -12.17 3.56
CA VAL A 73 8.53 -11.96 2.50
C VAL A 73 8.28 -10.64 1.77
N VAL A 74 7.02 -10.34 1.48
CA VAL A 74 6.61 -9.09 0.82
C VAL A 74 6.88 -7.89 1.72
N LEU A 75 6.42 -7.95 2.98
CA LEU A 75 6.58 -6.85 3.93
C LEU A 75 8.04 -6.60 4.30
N ALA A 76 8.86 -7.65 4.42
CA ALA A 76 10.29 -7.50 4.70
C ALA A 76 11.05 -6.77 3.56
N GLY A 77 10.56 -6.85 2.34
CA GLY A 77 11.13 -6.13 1.19
C GLY A 77 10.61 -4.69 1.03
N LEU A 78 9.58 -4.30 1.79
CA LEU A 78 9.02 -2.95 1.73
C LEU A 78 9.75 -2.01 2.71
N PRO A 79 9.95 -0.73 2.36
CA PRO A 79 10.42 0.26 3.33
C PRO A 79 9.35 0.49 4.40
N ALA A 80 9.75 1.02 5.55
CA ALA A 80 8.83 1.31 6.67
C ALA A 80 7.66 2.23 6.26
N MET A 81 7.88 3.07 5.25
CA MET A 81 6.86 3.96 4.71
C MET A 81 6.93 4.01 3.19
N LEU A 82 5.79 3.76 2.55
CA LEU A 82 5.56 4.03 1.14
C LEU A 82 4.82 5.36 1.01
N LYS A 83 5.24 6.17 0.05
CA LYS A 83 4.52 7.40 -0.34
C LYS A 83 4.41 7.45 -1.85
N VAL A 84 3.19 7.61 -2.37
CA VAL A 84 2.91 7.87 -3.79
C VAL A 84 1.79 8.88 -3.92
N ASN A 85 1.80 9.69 -4.98
CA ASN A 85 0.65 10.50 -5.35
C ASN A 85 -0.15 9.77 -6.42
N ILE A 86 -1.49 9.73 -6.27
CA ILE A 86 -2.36 9.01 -7.21
C ILE A 86 -3.11 9.93 -8.18
N ARG A 87 -2.97 11.25 -8.05
CA ARG A 87 -3.71 12.22 -8.88
C ARG A 87 -3.15 12.43 -10.27
N ASP A 88 -1.98 11.91 -10.54
CA ASP A 88 -1.28 12.03 -11.81
C ASP A 88 -1.89 11.18 -12.95
N THR A 89 -2.81 10.28 -12.64
CA THR A 89 -3.47 9.42 -13.62
C THR A 89 -4.99 9.37 -13.43
N PRO A 90 -5.75 9.13 -14.53
CA PRO A 90 -7.19 8.97 -14.46
C PRO A 90 -7.66 7.84 -13.54
N SER A 91 -6.93 6.71 -13.52
CA SER A 91 -7.25 5.56 -12.65
C SER A 91 -7.12 5.91 -11.17
N GLY A 92 -6.08 6.66 -10.80
CA GLY A 92 -5.89 7.10 -9.43
C GLY A 92 -6.93 8.13 -8.98
N GLN A 93 -7.25 9.08 -9.84
CA GLN A 93 -8.31 10.06 -9.59
C GLN A 93 -9.68 9.38 -9.40
N TRP A 94 -9.99 8.39 -10.24
CA TRP A 94 -11.20 7.60 -10.11
C TRP A 94 -11.25 6.87 -8.76
N LEU A 95 -10.17 6.23 -8.38
CA LEU A 95 -10.08 5.48 -7.12
C LEU A 95 -10.20 6.42 -5.90
N GLU A 96 -9.52 7.58 -5.92
CA GLU A 96 -9.64 8.59 -4.88
C GLU A 96 -11.09 9.08 -4.73
N ASN A 97 -11.73 9.44 -5.84
CA ASN A 97 -13.09 9.96 -5.83
C ASN A 97 -14.10 8.90 -5.36
N THR A 98 -13.93 7.65 -5.79
CA THR A 98 -14.82 6.55 -5.40
C THR A 98 -14.67 6.22 -3.92
N LEU A 99 -13.44 6.17 -3.41
CA LEU A 99 -13.19 5.94 -1.98
C LEU A 99 -13.76 7.08 -1.14
N ARG A 100 -13.51 8.33 -1.53
CA ARG A 100 -14.03 9.50 -0.84
C ARG A 100 -15.55 9.49 -0.78
N TYR A 101 -16.20 9.25 -1.93
CA TYR A 101 -17.66 9.13 -1.99
C TYR A 101 -18.18 8.04 -1.06
N SER A 102 -17.56 6.87 -1.07
CA SER A 102 -17.96 5.73 -0.23
C SER A 102 -17.80 6.02 1.27
N VAL A 103 -16.75 6.74 1.64
CA VAL A 103 -16.52 7.14 3.04
C VAL A 103 -17.51 8.23 3.47
N ASP A 104 -17.70 9.26 2.65
CA ASP A 104 -18.61 10.38 2.97
C ASP A 104 -20.09 9.90 3.07
N HIS A 105 -20.44 8.79 2.42
CA HIS A 105 -21.78 8.21 2.41
C HIS A 105 -21.88 6.88 3.15
N ALA A 106 -20.88 6.53 3.97
CA ALA A 106 -20.82 5.23 4.65
C ALA A 106 -22.06 4.93 5.51
N GLU A 107 -22.58 5.95 6.23
CA GLU A 107 -23.77 5.82 7.08
C GLU A 107 -25.06 5.61 6.26
N ALA A 108 -25.13 6.15 5.04
CA ALA A 108 -26.26 6.03 4.13
C ALA A 108 -26.20 4.79 3.24
N SER A 109 -25.06 4.09 3.20
CA SER A 109 -24.80 3.01 2.23
C SER A 109 -25.55 1.70 2.51
N GLY A 110 -26.26 1.58 3.64
CA GLY A 110 -27.02 0.37 3.98
C GLY A 110 -26.17 -0.90 4.09
N PRO A 111 -26.79 -2.09 4.07
CA PRO A 111 -26.08 -3.36 4.11
C PRO A 111 -25.09 -3.50 2.96
N GLY A 112 -23.83 -3.84 3.26
CA GLY A 112 -22.78 -4.03 2.27
C GLY A 112 -21.85 -2.82 2.05
N GLY A 113 -22.16 -1.63 2.54
CA GLY A 113 -21.31 -0.43 2.38
C GLY A 113 -19.89 -0.63 2.91
N ALA A 114 -19.75 -1.24 4.09
CA ALA A 114 -18.44 -1.56 4.66
C ALA A 114 -17.62 -2.52 3.78
N ALA A 115 -18.28 -3.49 3.13
CA ALA A 115 -17.59 -4.42 2.22
C ALA A 115 -17.09 -3.71 0.95
N VAL A 116 -17.83 -2.75 0.42
CA VAL A 116 -17.38 -1.92 -0.71
C VAL A 116 -16.14 -1.13 -0.33
N ILE A 117 -16.16 -0.45 0.82
CA ILE A 117 -15.02 0.33 1.30
C ILE A 117 -13.79 -0.57 1.52
N ALA A 118 -13.97 -1.76 2.10
CA ALA A 118 -12.88 -2.72 2.26
C ALA A 118 -12.24 -3.08 0.92
N LYS A 119 -13.05 -3.38 -0.11
CA LYS A 119 -12.54 -3.70 -1.45
C LYS A 119 -11.85 -2.52 -2.14
N LEU A 120 -12.36 -1.32 -1.97
CA LEU A 120 -11.70 -0.11 -2.47
C LEU A 120 -10.37 0.15 -1.77
N SER A 121 -10.29 -0.12 -0.47
CA SER A 121 -9.04 0.00 0.29
C SER A 121 -7.98 -1.03 -0.14
N GLU A 122 -8.39 -2.27 -0.41
CA GLU A 122 -7.52 -3.29 -1.01
C GLU A 122 -7.01 -2.85 -2.39
N ALA A 123 -7.91 -2.34 -3.25
CA ALA A 123 -7.55 -1.84 -4.57
C ALA A 123 -6.58 -0.65 -4.49
N LEU A 124 -6.81 0.26 -3.53
CA LEU A 124 -5.92 1.38 -3.27
C LEU A 124 -4.53 0.93 -2.84
N PHE A 125 -4.45 -0.08 -1.97
CA PHE A 125 -3.17 -0.66 -1.55
C PHE A 125 -2.40 -1.25 -2.74
N VAL A 126 -3.06 -2.07 -3.56
CA VAL A 126 -2.45 -2.68 -4.74
C VAL A 126 -1.98 -1.62 -5.74
N GLU A 127 -2.79 -0.59 -6.01
CA GLU A 127 -2.42 0.50 -6.92
C GLU A 127 -1.23 1.31 -6.37
N THR A 128 -1.21 1.56 -5.06
CA THR A 128 -0.10 2.25 -4.38
C THR A 128 1.20 1.45 -4.52
N LEU A 129 1.15 0.15 -4.26
CA LEU A 129 2.30 -0.74 -4.38
C LEU A 129 2.80 -0.82 -5.84
N ARG A 130 1.89 -0.96 -6.79
CA ARG A 130 2.21 -0.98 -8.22
C ARG A 130 2.94 0.29 -8.66
N ARG A 131 2.46 1.46 -8.24
CA ARG A 131 3.08 2.75 -8.54
C ARG A 131 4.42 2.92 -7.86
N TYR A 132 4.50 2.52 -6.60
CA TYR A 132 5.76 2.55 -5.87
C TYR A 132 6.82 1.72 -6.60
N ILE A 133 6.50 0.48 -6.97
CA ILE A 133 7.41 -0.39 -7.73
C ILE A 133 7.82 0.26 -9.06
N ALA A 134 6.88 0.89 -9.78
CA ALA A 134 7.18 1.55 -11.05
C ALA A 134 8.12 2.76 -10.90
N GLN A 135 8.13 3.42 -9.74
CA GLN A 135 8.98 4.57 -9.44
C GLN A 135 10.35 4.20 -8.87
N LEU A 136 10.58 2.91 -8.56
CA LEU A 136 11.87 2.48 -8.02
C LEU A 136 13.00 2.79 -9.01
N PRO A 137 14.17 3.27 -8.53
CA PRO A 137 15.35 3.43 -9.37
C PRO A 137 15.78 2.09 -9.97
N HIS A 138 16.32 2.11 -11.18
CA HIS A 138 16.87 0.89 -11.82
C HIS A 138 18.07 0.30 -11.07
N THR A 139 18.73 1.11 -10.24
CA THR A 139 19.86 0.69 -9.42
C THR A 139 19.45 0.01 -8.11
N GLN A 140 18.15 -0.04 -7.81
CA GLN A 140 17.67 -0.69 -6.60
C GLN A 140 17.78 -2.22 -6.74
N THR A 141 18.26 -2.85 -5.69
CA THR A 141 18.37 -4.31 -5.56
C THR A 141 17.30 -4.86 -4.61
N GLY A 142 17.10 -6.17 -4.61
CA GLY A 142 16.18 -6.85 -3.72
C GLY A 142 14.89 -7.29 -4.40
N TRP A 143 14.00 -7.91 -3.63
CA TRP A 143 12.81 -8.57 -4.14
C TRP A 143 11.91 -7.68 -5.01
N LEU A 144 11.67 -6.43 -4.60
CA LEU A 144 10.84 -5.49 -5.38
C LEU A 144 11.47 -5.11 -6.72
N ALA A 145 12.78 -4.99 -6.77
CA ALA A 145 13.50 -4.75 -8.03
C ALA A 145 13.41 -5.97 -8.95
N GLY A 146 13.53 -7.18 -8.39
CA GLY A 146 13.34 -8.43 -9.13
C GLY A 146 11.96 -8.56 -9.76
N VAL A 147 10.89 -8.17 -9.07
CA VAL A 147 9.52 -8.16 -9.64
C VAL A 147 9.42 -7.23 -10.87
N ARG A 148 10.20 -6.15 -10.90
CA ARG A 148 10.23 -5.19 -12.01
C ARG A 148 11.09 -5.65 -13.18
N ASP A 149 12.07 -6.52 -12.94
CA ASP A 149 12.91 -7.09 -14.01
C ASP A 149 12.03 -7.97 -14.92
N PRO A 150 12.04 -7.77 -16.25
CA PRO A 150 11.15 -8.48 -17.15
C PRO A 150 11.33 -10.00 -17.14
N ASP A 151 12.56 -10.48 -16.95
CA ASP A 151 12.86 -11.89 -16.98
C ASP A 151 12.56 -12.55 -15.62
N VAL A 152 12.92 -11.89 -14.51
CA VAL A 152 12.55 -12.34 -13.16
C VAL A 152 11.03 -12.28 -12.98
N GLY A 153 10.37 -11.23 -13.46
CA GLY A 153 8.91 -11.11 -13.41
C GLY A 153 8.19 -12.23 -14.17
N LYS A 154 8.68 -12.59 -15.37
CA LYS A 154 8.17 -13.76 -16.10
C LYS A 154 8.41 -15.07 -15.35
N ALA A 155 9.60 -15.25 -14.78
CA ALA A 155 9.92 -16.44 -14.00
C ALA A 155 9.01 -16.58 -12.77
N LEU A 156 8.77 -15.49 -12.03
CA LEU A 156 7.83 -15.46 -10.91
C LEU A 156 6.39 -15.77 -11.35
N ALA A 157 5.95 -15.24 -12.48
CA ALA A 157 4.64 -15.54 -13.03
C ALA A 157 4.48 -17.05 -13.35
N LEU A 158 5.49 -17.69 -13.92
CA LEU A 158 5.49 -19.14 -14.18
C LEU A 158 5.40 -19.95 -12.89
N LEU A 159 6.15 -19.56 -11.85
CA LEU A 159 6.07 -20.19 -10.52
C LEU A 159 4.66 -20.11 -9.94
N HIS A 160 4.02 -18.93 -10.03
CA HIS A 160 2.66 -18.74 -9.54
C HIS A 160 1.59 -19.47 -10.38
N GLN A 161 1.76 -19.56 -11.68
CA GLN A 161 0.82 -20.25 -12.57
C GLN A 161 0.90 -21.78 -12.43
N GLN A 162 2.08 -22.30 -12.13
CA GLN A 162 2.35 -23.75 -12.06
C GLN A 162 3.09 -24.11 -10.76
N PRO A 163 2.49 -23.90 -9.57
CA PRO A 163 3.17 -24.09 -8.30
C PRO A 163 3.53 -25.57 -8.00
N ALA A 164 2.82 -26.51 -8.60
CA ALA A 164 3.09 -27.95 -8.43
C ALA A 164 4.20 -28.48 -9.36
N ARG A 165 4.65 -27.72 -10.33
CA ARG A 165 5.76 -28.13 -11.23
C ARG A 165 7.09 -28.04 -10.47
N PRO A 166 7.94 -29.07 -10.52
CA PRO A 166 9.26 -29.05 -9.89
C PRO A 166 10.24 -28.15 -10.66
N TRP A 167 10.11 -26.86 -10.45
CA TRP A 167 10.91 -25.87 -11.13
C TRP A 167 12.38 -25.90 -10.68
N THR A 168 13.28 -25.82 -11.64
CA THR A 168 14.69 -25.52 -11.41
C THR A 168 15.03 -24.16 -12.01
N ILE A 169 16.09 -23.52 -11.53
CA ILE A 169 16.56 -22.25 -12.12
C ILE A 169 16.86 -22.43 -13.60
N ALA A 170 17.42 -23.57 -14.00
CA ALA A 170 17.71 -23.87 -15.40
C ALA A 170 16.43 -23.96 -16.27
N ALA A 171 15.39 -24.63 -15.74
CA ALA A 171 14.10 -24.74 -16.43
C ALA A 171 13.41 -23.37 -16.54
N LEU A 172 13.42 -22.57 -15.47
CA LEU A 172 12.88 -21.20 -15.49
C LEU A 172 13.63 -20.32 -16.49
N ALA A 173 14.96 -20.36 -16.47
CA ALA A 173 15.80 -19.58 -17.39
C ALA A 173 15.50 -19.92 -18.87
N ALA A 174 15.35 -21.22 -19.19
CA ALA A 174 14.97 -21.67 -20.51
C ALA A 174 13.58 -21.14 -20.94
N GLU A 175 12.59 -21.18 -20.05
CA GLU A 175 11.23 -20.69 -20.33
C GLU A 175 11.18 -19.17 -20.55
N VAL A 176 12.01 -18.40 -19.85
CA VAL A 176 12.04 -16.94 -19.99
C VAL A 176 13.03 -16.47 -21.08
N GLY A 177 13.83 -17.37 -21.64
CA GLY A 177 14.72 -17.08 -22.78
C GLY A 177 16.06 -16.47 -22.38
N VAL A 178 16.56 -16.76 -21.15
CA VAL A 178 17.88 -16.30 -20.67
C VAL A 178 18.74 -17.47 -20.22
N SER A 179 20.05 -17.24 -19.99
CA SER A 179 20.91 -18.27 -19.42
C SER A 179 20.64 -18.43 -17.91
N ARG A 180 20.96 -19.66 -17.38
CA ARG A 180 20.87 -19.95 -15.95
C ARG A 180 21.64 -18.93 -15.10
N SER A 181 22.84 -18.57 -15.52
CA SER A 181 23.70 -17.63 -14.78
C SER A 181 23.08 -16.23 -14.75
N VAL A 182 22.53 -15.75 -15.88
CA VAL A 182 21.85 -14.47 -15.95
C VAL A 182 20.62 -14.42 -15.03
N LEU A 183 19.79 -15.47 -15.01
CA LEU A 183 18.62 -15.49 -14.13
C LEU A 183 18.99 -15.60 -12.65
N ALA A 184 20.10 -16.29 -12.32
CA ALA A 184 20.55 -16.45 -10.94
C ALA A 184 21.25 -15.21 -10.37
N GLU A 185 21.78 -14.34 -11.23
CA GLU A 185 22.45 -13.08 -10.85
C GLU A 185 21.45 -11.95 -10.59
N ARG A 186 20.29 -11.97 -11.24
CA ARG A 186 19.24 -10.96 -11.13
C ARG A 186 18.28 -11.25 -9.96
#